data_703d53b8ac61626b0ffd23a02c7e9477
#
_entry.id   703d53b8ac61626b0ffd23a02c7e9477
#
_cell.length_a   1.000
_cell.length_b   1.000
_cell.length_c   1.000
_cell.angle_alpha   90.00
_cell.angle_beta   90.00
_cell.angle_gamma   90.00
#
_symmetry.space_group_name_H-M   'P 1'
#
loop_
_entity.id
_entity.type
_entity.pdbx_description
1 polymer ?
#
loop_
_entity_poly.entity_id
_entity_poly.type
_entity_poly.pdbx_seq_one_letter_code
_entity_poly.pdbx_strand_id
1 'polypeptide(L)'
;MEVVIARSIEAFGREEWNRLFPGELEDWSYYHAVESSRLPEFAWVYFGVRDAHGSLRAVVPAFLTDYRLDTTLSGALKRLADWLTRHFPRLLRQKMLSLGSPVSEVCHLGFAPGADADEQQRLLGAILA
;
A
#
# COMPACT_ATOMS: atom_id res chain seq x y z
N MET A 1 14.12 -16.15 4.51
CA MET A 1 13.37 -14.88 4.52
C MET A 1 11.88 -15.16 4.53
N GLU A 2 11.17 -14.49 5.39
CA GLU A 2 9.73 -14.64 5.50
C GLU A 2 9.03 -13.35 5.04
N VAL A 3 8.05 -13.49 4.15
CA VAL A 3 7.20 -12.38 3.71
C VAL A 3 5.99 -12.31 4.61
N VAL A 4 5.76 -11.15 5.22
CA VAL A 4 4.62 -10.88 6.09
C VAL A 4 3.66 -9.95 5.38
N ILE A 5 2.39 -10.33 5.36
CA ILE A 5 1.32 -9.48 4.81
C ILE A 5 0.37 -9.17 5.97
N ALA A 6 0.19 -7.89 6.25
CA ALA A 6 -0.63 -7.44 7.36
C ALA A 6 -1.68 -6.41 6.92
N ARG A 7 -2.79 -6.37 7.62
CA ARG A 7 -3.89 -5.43 7.35
C ARG A 7 -3.85 -4.22 8.28
N SER A 8 -2.94 -4.19 9.22
CA SER A 8 -2.73 -3.07 10.13
C SER A 8 -1.25 -2.85 10.37
N ILE A 9 -0.86 -1.59 10.50
CA ILE A 9 0.51 -1.22 10.85
C ILE A 9 0.89 -1.70 12.27
N GLU A 10 -0.10 -1.97 13.11
CA GLU A 10 0.13 -2.49 14.46
C GLU A 10 0.82 -3.87 14.47
N ALA A 11 0.80 -4.59 13.33
CA ALA A 11 1.57 -5.82 13.16
C ALA A 11 3.08 -5.59 13.17
N PHE A 12 3.52 -4.34 13.00
CA PHE A 12 4.93 -3.93 13.02
C PHE A 12 5.19 -3.02 14.21
N GLY A 13 6.32 -3.20 14.90
CA GLY A 13 6.72 -2.30 15.98
C GLY A 13 7.11 -0.92 15.44
N ARG A 14 6.80 0.12 16.22
CA ARG A 14 7.11 1.50 15.84
C ARG A 14 8.62 1.68 15.59
N GLU A 15 9.45 1.18 16.50
CA GLU A 15 10.90 1.34 16.40
C GLU A 15 11.49 0.57 15.22
N GLU A 16 11.03 -0.66 15.00
CA GLU A 16 11.52 -1.45 13.87
C GLU A 16 11.09 -0.86 12.52
N TRP A 17 9.87 -0.31 12.43
CA TRP A 17 9.39 0.36 11.24
C TRP A 17 10.19 1.63 10.95
N ASN A 18 10.31 2.52 11.96
CA ASN A 18 10.95 3.82 11.79
C ASN A 18 12.45 3.69 11.49
N ARG A 19 13.09 2.61 11.90
CA ARG A 19 14.48 2.34 11.56
C ARG A 19 14.69 2.20 10.04
N LEU A 20 13.67 1.73 9.32
CA LEU A 20 13.74 1.55 7.86
C LEU A 20 13.41 2.85 7.10
N PHE A 21 12.90 3.87 7.80
CA PHE A 21 12.54 5.17 7.22
C PHE A 21 13.24 6.32 7.97
N PRO A 22 14.56 6.35 8.00
CA PRO A 22 15.28 7.37 8.78
C PRO A 22 15.03 8.78 8.21
N GLY A 23 14.59 9.71 9.07
CA GLY A 23 14.34 11.09 8.70
C GLY A 23 13.09 11.34 7.86
N GLU A 24 12.27 10.33 7.61
CA GLU A 24 11.04 10.49 6.84
C GLU A 24 9.88 10.98 7.71
N LEU A 25 9.07 11.88 7.17
CA LEU A 25 7.84 12.33 7.83
C LEU A 25 6.78 11.23 7.82
N GLU A 26 6.76 10.41 6.78
CA GLU A 26 5.85 9.28 6.64
C GLU A 26 6.37 8.07 7.41
N ASP A 27 6.37 8.17 8.73
CA ASP A 27 6.82 7.16 9.66
C ASP A 27 5.66 6.26 10.14
N TRP A 28 5.91 5.42 11.15
CA TRP A 28 4.89 4.54 11.73
C TRP A 28 3.67 5.34 12.22
N SER A 29 3.90 6.47 12.89
CA SER A 29 2.82 7.32 13.40
C SER A 29 1.98 7.91 12.28
N TYR A 30 2.58 8.27 11.16
CA TYR A 30 1.87 8.73 9.96
C TYR A 30 0.91 7.67 9.43
N TYR A 31 1.40 6.45 9.18
CA TYR A 31 0.55 5.37 8.67
C TYR A 31 -0.52 4.95 9.67
N HIS A 32 -0.19 4.97 10.95
CA HIS A 32 -1.17 4.70 12.01
C HIS A 32 -2.28 5.74 12.03
N ALA A 33 -1.95 7.01 11.87
CA ALA A 33 -2.92 8.11 11.79
C ALA A 33 -3.82 7.96 10.55
N VAL A 34 -3.24 7.68 9.38
CA VAL A 34 -3.99 7.46 8.14
C VAL A 34 -4.94 6.26 8.28
N GLU A 35 -4.48 5.16 8.83
CA GLU A 35 -5.29 3.97 9.09
C GLU A 35 -6.43 4.27 10.06
N SER A 36 -6.14 5.02 11.12
CA SER A 36 -7.12 5.39 12.15
C SER A 36 -8.16 6.40 11.68
N SER A 37 -7.91 7.09 10.57
CA SER A 37 -8.87 8.05 9.99
C SER A 37 -10.12 7.40 9.42
N ARG A 38 -10.12 6.08 9.28
CA ARG A 38 -11.27 5.28 8.83
C ARG A 38 -11.85 5.74 7.49
N LEU A 39 -10.99 5.80 6.47
CA LEU A 39 -11.42 6.08 5.10
C LEU A 39 -12.05 4.81 4.51
N PRO A 40 -13.38 4.78 4.29
CA PRO A 40 -14.09 3.54 3.94
C PRO A 40 -13.75 3.00 2.55
N GLU A 41 -13.24 3.87 1.65
CA GLU A 41 -12.87 3.48 0.30
C GLU A 41 -11.56 2.71 0.24
N PHE A 42 -10.79 2.68 1.32
CA PHE A 42 -9.44 2.13 1.34
C PHE A 42 -9.33 0.97 2.34
N ALA A 43 -8.70 -0.10 1.91
CA ALA A 43 -8.26 -1.19 2.78
C ALA A 43 -6.74 -1.19 2.84
N TRP A 44 -6.19 -1.20 4.04
CA TRP A 44 -4.76 -1.09 4.27
C TRP A 44 -4.08 -2.45 4.15
N VAL A 45 -2.93 -2.47 3.51
CA VAL A 45 -2.09 -3.66 3.37
C VAL A 45 -0.64 -3.26 3.54
N TYR A 46 0.08 -4.00 4.34
CA TYR A 46 1.50 -3.76 4.57
C TYR A 46 2.27 -5.03 4.26
N PHE A 47 3.29 -4.90 3.43
CA PHE A 47 4.19 -5.99 3.09
C PHE A 47 5.49 -5.82 3.83
N GLY A 48 5.95 -6.86 4.50
CA GLY A 48 7.22 -6.84 5.19
C GLY A 48 8.02 -8.09 4.87
N VAL A 49 9.34 -7.99 4.97
CA VAL A 49 10.26 -9.13 4.85
C VAL A 49 11.09 -9.18 6.13
N ARG A 50 11.05 -10.33 6.79
CA ARG A 50 11.87 -10.61 7.97
C ARG A 50 12.96 -11.62 7.62
N ASP A 51 14.13 -11.47 8.24
CA ASP A 51 15.22 -12.42 8.10
C ASP A 51 15.06 -13.63 9.04
N ALA A 52 16.02 -14.53 9.03
CA ALA A 52 16.01 -15.72 9.88
C ALA A 52 16.01 -15.42 11.38
N HIS A 53 16.42 -14.22 11.77
CA HIS A 53 16.43 -13.76 13.17
C HIS A 53 15.15 -13.00 13.56
N GLY A 54 14.18 -12.89 12.62
CA GLY A 54 12.96 -12.16 12.84
C GLY A 54 13.08 -10.64 12.68
N SER A 55 14.23 -10.14 12.27
CA SER A 55 14.45 -8.70 12.05
C SER A 55 13.81 -8.24 10.76
N LEU A 56 13.14 -7.09 10.83
CA LEU A 56 12.49 -6.49 9.66
C LEU A 56 13.54 -5.91 8.72
N ARG A 57 13.57 -6.38 7.48
CA ARG A 57 14.57 -6.01 6.46
C ARG A 57 14.01 -5.06 5.40
N ALA A 58 12.72 -5.18 5.08
CA ALA A 58 12.05 -4.31 4.13
C ALA A 58 10.58 -4.21 4.47
N VAL A 59 9.98 -3.05 4.16
CA VAL A 59 8.53 -2.86 4.24
C VAL A 59 8.05 -2.02 3.08
N VAL A 60 6.85 -2.32 2.62
CA VAL A 60 6.15 -1.54 1.60
C VAL A 60 4.71 -1.31 2.09
N PRO A 61 4.35 -0.07 2.41
CA PRO A 61 2.95 0.27 2.67
C PRO A 61 2.16 0.25 1.38
N ALA A 62 0.91 -0.18 1.46
CA ALA A 62 0.02 -0.25 0.31
C ALA A 62 -1.43 -0.09 0.73
N PHE A 63 -2.30 0.10 -0.23
CA PHE A 63 -3.73 0.14 0.01
C PHE A 63 -4.50 -0.46 -1.16
N LEU A 64 -5.67 -1.02 -0.87
CA LEU A 64 -6.63 -1.49 -1.85
C LEU A 64 -7.75 -0.47 -1.96
N THR A 65 -8.14 -0.14 -3.17
CA THR A 65 -9.28 0.73 -3.45
C THR A 65 -10.05 0.21 -4.65
N ASP A 66 -11.35 0.54 -4.69
CA ASP A 66 -12.16 0.29 -5.86
C ASP A 66 -12.08 1.51 -6.77
N TYR A 67 -11.55 1.32 -7.96
CA TYR A 67 -11.46 2.38 -8.96
C TYR A 67 -12.63 2.30 -9.92
N ARG A 68 -13.33 3.43 -10.11
CA ARG A 68 -14.40 3.56 -11.09
C ARG A 68 -13.82 3.99 -12.43
N LEU A 69 -13.98 3.15 -13.45
CA LEU A 69 -13.47 3.41 -14.79
C LEU A 69 -14.23 4.52 -15.52
N ASP A 70 -15.40 4.91 -15.02
CA ASP A 70 -16.24 5.92 -15.62
C ASP A 70 -15.91 7.36 -15.22
N THR A 71 -14.95 7.58 -14.34
CA THR A 71 -14.62 8.92 -13.83
C THR A 71 -14.03 9.86 -14.89
N THR A 72 -13.44 9.29 -15.95
CA THR A 72 -12.83 10.04 -17.05
C THR A 72 -13.75 10.21 -18.27
N LEU A 73 -14.96 9.65 -18.23
CA LEU A 73 -15.90 9.68 -19.34
C LEU A 73 -16.79 10.93 -19.28
N SER A 74 -17.19 11.43 -20.46
CA SER A 74 -18.08 12.59 -20.59
C SER A 74 -19.11 12.38 -21.71
N GLY A 75 -20.21 13.15 -21.67
CA GLY A 75 -21.23 13.14 -22.70
C GLY A 75 -22.04 11.82 -22.75
N ALA A 76 -22.27 11.31 -23.97
CA ALA A 76 -23.05 10.11 -24.19
C ALA A 76 -22.42 8.86 -23.57
N LEU A 77 -21.07 8.79 -23.55
CA LEU A 77 -20.34 7.68 -22.91
C LEU A 77 -20.57 7.65 -21.41
N LYS A 78 -20.66 8.82 -20.77
CA LYS A 78 -20.97 8.90 -19.34
C LYS A 78 -22.38 8.40 -19.04
N ARG A 79 -23.35 8.73 -19.90
CA ARG A 79 -24.74 8.24 -19.75
C ARG A 79 -24.81 6.72 -19.87
N LEU A 80 -24.06 6.15 -20.81
CA LEU A 80 -23.96 4.70 -20.96
C LEU A 80 -23.29 4.06 -19.76
N ALA A 81 -22.22 4.67 -19.26
CA ALA A 81 -21.52 4.20 -18.06
C ALA A 81 -22.40 4.25 -16.81
N ASP A 82 -23.19 5.32 -16.64
CA ASP A 82 -24.15 5.46 -15.54
C ASP A 82 -25.25 4.39 -15.61
N TRP A 83 -25.74 4.11 -16.83
CA TRP A 83 -26.72 3.06 -17.03
C TRP A 83 -26.13 1.68 -16.69
N LEU A 84 -24.92 1.38 -17.17
CA LEU A 84 -24.21 0.13 -16.85
C LEU A 84 -23.95 -0.02 -15.36
N THR A 85 -23.56 1.07 -14.69
CA THR A 85 -23.31 1.06 -13.25
C THR A 85 -24.57 0.77 -12.44
N ARG A 86 -25.73 1.26 -12.90
CA ARG A 86 -27.02 0.97 -12.27
C ARG A 86 -27.43 -0.50 -12.39
N HIS A 87 -27.20 -1.12 -13.55
CA HIS A 87 -27.63 -2.49 -13.85
C HIS A 87 -26.55 -3.50 -13.52
N PHE A 88 -25.27 -3.12 -13.65
CA PHE A 88 -24.10 -3.98 -13.41
C PHE A 88 -23.07 -3.19 -12.60
N PRO A 89 -23.28 -2.99 -11.28
CA PRO A 89 -22.42 -2.12 -10.49
C PRO A 89 -20.95 -2.54 -10.39
N ARG A 90 -20.66 -3.81 -10.71
CA ARG A 90 -19.29 -4.33 -10.66
C ARG A 90 -18.54 -4.21 -11.99
N LEU A 91 -19.23 -3.89 -13.08
CA LEU A 91 -18.61 -3.92 -14.42
C LEU A 91 -17.56 -2.83 -14.61
N LEU A 92 -17.81 -1.60 -14.09
CA LEU A 92 -16.91 -0.45 -14.22
C LEU A 92 -16.07 -0.18 -12.97
N ARG A 93 -16.08 -1.09 -12.01
CA ARG A 93 -15.26 -1.01 -10.80
C ARG A 93 -14.13 -2.04 -10.88
N GLN A 94 -12.93 -1.57 -10.65
CA GLN A 94 -11.74 -2.42 -10.60
C GLN A 94 -11.06 -2.24 -9.24
N LYS A 95 -10.73 -3.36 -8.59
CA LYS A 95 -9.90 -3.31 -7.40
C LYS A 95 -8.46 -3.03 -7.80
N MET A 96 -7.88 -1.99 -7.20
CA MET A 96 -6.49 -1.63 -7.42
C MET A 96 -5.71 -1.76 -6.12
N LEU A 97 -4.56 -2.42 -6.20
CA LEU A 97 -3.54 -2.39 -5.16
C LEU A 97 -2.53 -1.30 -5.53
N SER A 98 -2.45 -0.27 -4.71
CA SER A 98 -1.51 0.83 -4.91
C SER A 98 -0.49 0.83 -3.79
N LEU A 99 0.77 1.03 -4.13
CA LEU A 99 1.84 1.17 -3.15
C LEU A 99 1.86 2.59 -2.58
N GLY A 100 2.20 2.71 -1.31
CA GLY A 100 2.27 3.98 -0.62
C GLY A 100 1.01 4.33 0.16
N SER A 101 0.73 5.62 0.29
CA SER A 101 -0.43 6.16 1.00
C SER A 101 -1.35 6.90 0.04
N PRO A 102 -2.69 6.83 0.21
CA PRO A 102 -3.63 7.59 -0.63
C PRO A 102 -3.55 9.09 -0.43
N VAL A 103 -2.90 9.56 0.63
CA VAL A 103 -2.76 10.99 0.94
C VAL A 103 -1.34 11.50 0.68
N SER A 104 -0.50 10.70 0.02
CA SER A 104 0.86 11.06 -0.37
C SER A 104 1.06 10.85 -1.86
N GLU A 105 1.83 11.74 -2.49
CA GLU A 105 2.20 11.63 -3.90
C GLU A 105 3.40 10.73 -4.12
N VAL A 106 4.10 10.36 -3.05
CA VAL A 106 5.34 9.57 -3.11
C VAL A 106 5.18 8.27 -2.36
N CYS A 107 5.63 7.18 -2.97
CA CYS A 107 5.72 5.89 -2.30
C CYS A 107 7.12 5.72 -1.73
N HIS A 108 7.23 5.65 -0.41
CA HIS A 108 8.47 5.36 0.27
C HIS A 108 8.60 3.86 0.51
N LEU A 109 9.71 3.29 0.07
CA LEU A 109 10.07 1.91 0.35
C LEU A 109 11.07 1.89 1.49
N GLY A 110 10.82 1.11 2.51
CA GLY A 110 11.69 1.01 3.67
C GLY A 110 12.60 -0.19 3.57
N PHE A 111 13.91 0.04 3.74
CA PHE A 111 14.92 -1.02 3.79
C PHE A 111 15.75 -0.89 5.05
N ALA A 112 16.24 -2.03 5.54
CA ALA A 112 17.12 -2.04 6.70
C ALA A 112 18.38 -1.22 6.44
N PRO A 113 18.91 -0.49 7.45
CA PRO A 113 20.15 0.25 7.31
C PRO A 113 21.28 -0.65 6.82
N GLY A 114 22.06 -0.18 5.84
CA GLY A 114 23.16 -0.92 5.25
C GLY A 114 22.79 -1.90 4.13
N ALA A 115 21.50 -2.03 3.79
CA ALA A 115 21.08 -2.83 2.64
C ALA A 115 21.58 -2.20 1.34
N ASP A 116 22.37 -2.94 0.58
CA ASP A 116 22.86 -2.50 -0.73
C ASP A 116 21.78 -2.67 -1.82
N ALA A 117 22.08 -2.20 -3.05
CA ALA A 117 21.14 -2.25 -4.15
C ALA A 117 20.71 -3.68 -4.51
N ASP A 118 21.63 -4.64 -4.44
CA ASP A 118 21.33 -6.03 -4.75
C ASP A 118 20.41 -6.66 -3.69
N GLU A 119 20.66 -6.36 -2.42
CA GLU A 119 19.80 -6.82 -1.33
C GLU A 119 18.39 -6.18 -1.44
N GLN A 120 18.31 -4.88 -1.72
CA GLN A 120 17.03 -4.19 -1.92
C GLN A 120 16.24 -4.81 -3.06
N GLN A 121 16.89 -5.13 -4.16
CA GLN A 121 16.25 -5.76 -5.30
C GLN A 121 15.71 -7.16 -4.95
N ARG A 122 16.48 -7.95 -4.22
CA ARG A 122 16.04 -9.28 -3.77
C ARG A 122 14.85 -9.20 -2.83
N LEU A 123 14.86 -8.24 -1.90
CA LEU A 123 13.76 -8.02 -0.95
C LEU A 123 12.48 -7.60 -1.66
N LEU A 124 12.56 -6.67 -2.61
CA LEU A 124 11.41 -6.28 -3.43
C LEU A 124 10.89 -7.45 -4.26
N GLY A 125 11.77 -8.23 -4.85
CA GLY A 125 11.38 -9.41 -5.60
C GLY A 125 10.62 -10.42 -4.75
N ALA A 126 10.98 -10.59 -3.49
CA ALA A 126 10.26 -11.47 -2.57
C ALA A 126 8.84 -10.96 -2.28
N ILE A 127 8.66 -9.65 -2.16
CA ILE A 127 7.35 -9.05 -1.91
C ILE A 127 6.44 -9.16 -3.14
N LEU A 128 7.01 -8.95 -4.33
CA LEU A 128 6.25 -8.92 -5.58
C LEU A 128 5.99 -10.32 -6.17
N ALA A 129 6.59 -11.32 -5.61
CA ALA A 129 6.41 -12.69 -6.07
C ALA A 129 5.02 -13.27 -5.73
#